data_804cad6bab40a1b0cf8371c52a2cae0f
#
_entry.id   804cad6bab40a1b0cf8371c52a2cae0f
#
_cell.length_a   1.000
_cell.length_b   1.000
_cell.length_c   1.000
_cell.angle_alpha   90.00
_cell.angle_beta   90.00
_cell.angle_gamma   90.00
#
_symmetry.space_group_name_H-M   'P 1'
#
loop_
_entity.id
_entity.type
_entity.pdbx_description
1 polymer ?
#
loop_
_entity_poly.entity_id
_entity_poly.type
_entity_poly.pdbx_seq_one_letter_code
_entity_poly.pdbx_strand_id
1 'polypeptide(L)'
;MAKNKTAYVCSECGADFTRWQGQCSECKEWNTITEVRLGSVSPAGKSARYTGYAGAVGSQVQTLAEIATTEIPRFTSGFKELDRVLGGGVVPGSAILIGGNPGAGKSTLLLQTMCGLAERMKTLYVTGEESLQQVAMRANRLGLPTDKLRMLSETSVEQICLIAQQEQPQIMVIDSIQVMHVADVQSSPGSVSQVREAAALLTRYAKQNHVAIFMVGHVTKDGSLAGPKVLEHCIDCSVLLDGGHDSRFRTLRSHKNRFGAVNELGVFAMTEQGMREVSNPSAIFLSRGQEQAPGSIVMVIWEGTRPLLVELQ
;
A
#
# COMPACT_ATOMS: atom_id res chain seq x y z
N MET A 1 -29.16 -5.01 -33.26
CA MET A 1 -27.69 -4.75 -33.24
C MET A 1 -27.47 -3.31 -32.83
N ALA A 2 -27.04 -3.07 -31.59
CA ALA A 2 -26.77 -1.73 -31.10
C ALA A 2 -25.43 -1.23 -31.69
N LYS A 3 -25.46 -0.13 -32.44
CA LYS A 3 -24.26 0.51 -32.97
C LYS A 3 -23.43 1.04 -31.79
N ASN A 4 -22.21 0.55 -31.63
CA ASN A 4 -21.22 1.15 -30.75
C ASN A 4 -21.03 2.61 -31.21
N LYS A 5 -21.40 3.56 -30.33
CA LYS A 5 -21.11 4.97 -30.56
C LYS A 5 -19.69 5.23 -30.07
N THR A 6 -18.81 5.59 -30.99
CA THR A 6 -17.47 6.12 -30.67
C THR A 6 -17.52 7.64 -30.62
N ALA A 7 -16.89 8.23 -29.61
CA ALA A 7 -16.63 9.66 -29.53
C ALA A 7 -15.11 9.89 -29.50
N TYR A 8 -14.69 11.04 -29.96
CA TYR A 8 -13.29 11.46 -29.96
C TYR A 8 -13.15 12.62 -28.98
N VAL A 9 -12.34 12.45 -27.93
CA VAL A 9 -12.23 13.42 -26.85
C VAL A 9 -10.79 13.94 -26.75
N CYS A 10 -10.64 15.25 -26.61
CA CYS A 10 -9.35 15.89 -26.38
C CYS A 10 -8.87 15.62 -24.94
N SER A 11 -7.66 15.11 -24.77
CA SER A 11 -7.06 14.83 -23.46
C SER A 11 -6.72 16.09 -22.66
N GLU A 12 -6.54 17.22 -23.32
CA GLU A 12 -6.14 18.48 -22.67
C GLU A 12 -7.32 19.32 -22.21
N CYS A 13 -8.33 19.53 -23.07
CA CYS A 13 -9.45 20.41 -22.73
C CYS A 13 -10.78 19.69 -22.53
N GLY A 14 -10.84 18.37 -22.81
CA GLY A 14 -12.08 17.58 -22.64
C GLY A 14 -13.14 17.80 -23.72
N ALA A 15 -12.86 18.57 -24.76
CA ALA A 15 -13.81 18.80 -25.87
C ALA A 15 -14.07 17.48 -26.64
N ASP A 16 -15.35 17.24 -27.00
CA ASP A 16 -15.76 16.02 -27.69
C ASP A 16 -16.06 16.29 -29.18
N PHE A 17 -15.71 15.35 -30.01
CA PHE A 17 -15.86 15.41 -31.47
C PHE A 17 -16.47 14.13 -32.02
N THR A 18 -17.18 14.24 -33.12
CA THR A 18 -17.82 13.10 -33.78
C THR A 18 -16.86 12.28 -34.64
N ARG A 19 -15.66 12.80 -34.93
CA ARG A 19 -14.60 12.17 -35.71
C ARG A 19 -13.22 12.61 -35.24
N TRP A 20 -12.23 11.78 -35.49
CA TRP A 20 -10.85 12.11 -35.18
C TRP A 20 -10.33 13.28 -36.04
N GLN A 21 -9.56 14.15 -35.43
CA GLN A 21 -8.86 15.25 -36.11
C GLN A 21 -7.50 15.45 -35.45
N GLY A 22 -6.49 15.84 -36.23
CA GLY A 22 -5.11 15.94 -35.76
C GLY A 22 -4.86 17.10 -34.79
N GLN A 23 -5.71 18.15 -34.81
CA GLN A 23 -5.64 19.31 -33.92
C GLN A 23 -7.00 19.53 -33.27
N CYS A 24 -7.00 19.80 -31.97
CA CYS A 24 -8.20 20.18 -31.26
C CYS A 24 -8.69 21.57 -31.68
N SER A 25 -9.93 21.70 -32.10
CA SER A 25 -10.48 23.01 -32.53
C SER A 25 -10.69 23.99 -31.38
N GLU A 26 -10.81 23.50 -30.13
CA GLU A 26 -11.02 24.31 -28.94
C GLU A 26 -9.69 24.81 -28.34
N CYS A 27 -8.79 23.93 -27.96
CA CYS A 27 -7.52 24.31 -27.32
C CYS A 27 -6.34 24.47 -28.29
N LYS A 28 -6.51 24.12 -29.57
CA LYS A 28 -5.48 24.22 -30.64
C LYS A 28 -4.28 23.28 -30.46
N GLU A 29 -4.30 22.39 -29.49
CA GLU A 29 -3.23 21.41 -29.28
C GLU A 29 -3.30 20.28 -30.32
N TRP A 30 -2.11 19.78 -30.72
CA TRP A 30 -1.97 18.74 -31.70
C TRP A 30 -1.88 17.35 -31.06
N ASN A 31 -2.46 16.34 -31.74
CA ASN A 31 -2.41 14.93 -31.36
C ASN A 31 -2.98 14.62 -29.95
N THR A 32 -3.89 15.47 -29.47
CA THR A 32 -4.54 15.31 -28.16
C THR A 32 -5.91 14.63 -28.24
N ILE A 33 -6.40 14.30 -29.44
CA ILE A 33 -7.72 13.71 -29.62
C ILE A 33 -7.61 12.17 -29.65
N THR A 34 -8.22 11.53 -28.69
CA THR A 34 -8.25 10.07 -28.54
C THR A 34 -9.65 9.50 -28.76
N GLU A 35 -9.72 8.31 -29.36
CA GLU A 35 -10.98 7.59 -29.57
C GLU A 35 -11.47 7.02 -28.23
N VAL A 36 -12.67 7.41 -27.82
CA VAL A 36 -13.37 6.87 -26.66
C VAL A 36 -14.57 6.07 -27.14
N ARG A 37 -14.57 4.77 -26.93
CA ARG A 37 -15.72 3.91 -27.23
C ARG A 37 -16.79 4.10 -26.17
N LEU A 38 -17.92 4.69 -26.55
CA LEU A 38 -19.11 4.74 -25.74
C LEU A 38 -19.77 3.36 -25.73
N GLY A 39 -19.21 2.42 -24.97
CA GLY A 39 -19.85 1.14 -24.72
C GLY A 39 -21.11 1.33 -23.90
N SER A 40 -22.13 0.49 -24.11
CA SER A 40 -23.35 0.47 -23.31
C SER A 40 -22.98 0.22 -21.85
N VAL A 41 -22.95 1.28 -21.06
CA VAL A 41 -22.67 1.19 -19.63
C VAL A 41 -23.92 0.62 -18.97
N SER A 42 -23.84 -0.60 -18.47
CA SER A 42 -24.85 -1.13 -17.55
C SER A 42 -24.98 -0.17 -16.34
N PRO A 43 -26.20 0.12 -15.85
CA PRO A 43 -26.44 1.11 -14.80
C PRO A 43 -25.65 0.86 -13.51
N ALA A 44 -25.24 -0.38 -13.25
CA ALA A 44 -24.46 -0.78 -12.06
C ALA A 44 -23.00 -0.26 -12.06
N GLY A 45 -22.37 0.00 -13.23
CA GLY A 45 -20.96 0.39 -13.30
C GLY A 45 -20.69 1.88 -13.05
N LYS A 46 -21.70 2.77 -13.21
CA LYS A 46 -21.51 4.22 -13.01
C LYS A 46 -21.51 4.66 -11.56
N SER A 47 -22.17 3.92 -10.67
CA SER A 47 -22.29 4.27 -9.25
C SER A 47 -20.97 4.12 -8.49
N ALA A 48 -20.14 3.13 -8.83
CA ALA A 48 -18.90 2.85 -8.08
C ALA A 48 -17.80 3.90 -8.28
N ARG A 49 -17.77 4.60 -9.41
CA ARG A 49 -16.72 5.62 -9.70
C ARG A 49 -16.90 6.92 -8.92
N TYR A 50 -18.11 7.23 -8.46
CA TYR A 50 -18.43 8.47 -7.77
C TYR A 50 -18.66 8.30 -6.27
N THR A 51 -18.59 7.08 -5.75
CA THR A 51 -18.62 6.83 -4.31
C THR A 51 -17.26 7.19 -3.68
N GLY A 52 -17.32 7.98 -2.60
CA GLY A 52 -16.12 8.34 -1.83
C GLY A 52 -15.42 7.10 -1.24
N TYR A 53 -14.24 7.31 -0.69
CA TYR A 53 -13.44 6.24 -0.04
C TYR A 53 -13.99 5.79 1.31
N ALA A 54 -15.08 6.40 1.80
CA ALA A 54 -15.62 6.12 3.13
C ALA A 54 -16.38 4.79 3.25
N GLY A 55 -16.63 4.09 2.12
CA GLY A 55 -17.30 2.77 2.14
C GLY A 55 -18.79 2.81 2.50
N ALA A 56 -19.40 4.00 2.65
CA ALA A 56 -20.78 4.13 3.08
C ALA A 56 -21.77 3.55 2.05
N VAL A 57 -22.59 2.64 2.49
CA VAL A 57 -23.75 2.12 1.75
C VAL A 57 -24.95 2.98 2.17
N GLY A 58 -25.27 3.99 1.36
CA GLY A 58 -26.37 4.92 1.60
C GLY A 58 -25.94 6.27 2.19
N SER A 59 -26.52 7.35 1.65
CA SER A 59 -26.25 8.72 2.13
C SER A 59 -27.30 9.08 3.20
N GLN A 60 -26.94 8.88 4.47
CA GLN A 60 -27.77 9.34 5.60
C GLN A 60 -27.03 10.44 6.35
N VAL A 61 -27.75 11.50 6.69
CA VAL A 61 -27.25 12.56 7.59
C VAL A 61 -27.48 12.10 9.01
N GLN A 62 -26.39 12.01 9.80
CA GLN A 62 -26.41 11.62 11.20
C GLN A 62 -25.63 12.64 12.02
N THR A 63 -26.00 12.84 13.26
CA THR A 63 -25.16 13.60 14.20
C THR A 63 -23.98 12.75 14.65
N LEU A 64 -22.88 13.41 15.01
CA LEU A 64 -21.69 12.69 15.48
C LEU A 64 -21.99 11.82 16.72
N ALA A 65 -22.92 12.23 17.56
CA ALA A 65 -23.35 11.47 18.75
C ALA A 65 -24.11 10.19 18.42
N GLU A 66 -24.80 10.14 17.27
CA GLU A 66 -25.53 8.95 16.81
C GLU A 66 -24.59 7.90 16.16
N ILE A 67 -23.38 8.32 15.79
CA ILE A 67 -22.39 7.40 15.23
C ILE A 67 -21.78 6.61 16.38
N ALA A 68 -22.07 5.32 16.41
CA ALA A 68 -21.48 4.43 17.41
C ALA A 68 -19.96 4.42 17.28
N THR A 69 -19.26 5.04 18.21
CA THR A 69 -17.80 4.99 18.33
C THR A 69 -17.39 3.69 19.04
N THR A 70 -17.74 2.55 18.46
CA THR A 70 -17.18 1.27 18.93
C THR A 70 -15.69 1.32 18.58
N GLU A 71 -14.83 1.26 19.58
CA GLU A 71 -13.40 1.07 19.38
C GLU A 71 -13.22 -0.19 18.53
N ILE A 72 -12.82 -0.02 17.25
CA ILE A 72 -12.50 -1.15 16.40
C ILE A 72 -11.19 -1.71 16.95
N PRO A 73 -11.19 -2.92 17.54
CA PRO A 73 -10.00 -3.47 18.15
C PRO A 73 -8.93 -3.67 17.09
N ARG A 74 -7.76 -3.10 17.33
CA ARG A 74 -6.56 -3.32 16.50
C ARG A 74 -6.03 -4.72 16.77
N PHE A 75 -5.47 -5.35 15.77
CA PHE A 75 -4.73 -6.60 15.94
C PHE A 75 -3.23 -6.38 15.67
N THR A 76 -2.40 -7.15 16.34
CA THR A 76 -0.95 -7.06 16.14
C THR A 76 -0.56 -7.68 14.80
N SER A 77 0.39 -7.04 14.11
CA SER A 77 1.04 -7.60 12.92
C SER A 77 1.97 -8.78 13.23
N GLY A 78 2.29 -8.98 14.51
CA GLY A 78 3.31 -9.92 14.97
C GLY A 78 4.69 -9.27 15.18
N PHE A 79 4.87 -8.02 14.73
CA PHE A 79 6.07 -7.22 14.92
C PHE A 79 5.75 -5.94 15.70
N LYS A 80 6.37 -5.74 16.84
CA LYS A 80 6.19 -4.54 17.68
C LYS A 80 6.65 -3.26 16.97
N GLU A 81 7.70 -3.37 16.17
CA GLU A 81 8.24 -2.23 15.42
C GLU A 81 7.32 -1.84 14.25
N LEU A 82 6.65 -2.80 13.61
CA LEU A 82 5.62 -2.52 12.61
C LEU A 82 4.35 -1.96 13.28
N ASP A 83 3.89 -2.57 14.37
CA ASP A 83 2.73 -2.10 15.11
C ASP A 83 2.91 -0.66 15.62
N ARG A 84 4.11 -0.31 16.10
CA ARG A 84 4.47 1.06 16.50
C ARG A 84 4.22 2.06 15.37
N VAL A 85 4.76 1.78 14.18
CA VAL A 85 4.65 2.66 13.02
C VAL A 85 3.21 2.76 12.51
N LEU A 86 2.42 1.70 12.70
CA LEU A 86 0.99 1.68 12.39
C LEU A 86 0.12 2.37 13.45
N GLY A 87 0.71 2.84 14.56
CA GLY A 87 0.00 3.52 15.64
C GLY A 87 -0.63 2.56 16.65
N GLY A 88 0.00 1.40 16.89
CA GLY A 88 -0.41 0.40 17.88
C GLY A 88 -1.07 -0.85 17.29
N GLY A 89 -0.89 -1.09 16.00
CA GLY A 89 -1.38 -2.30 15.32
C GLY A 89 -2.24 -2.03 14.09
N VAL A 90 -2.70 -3.08 13.47
CA VAL A 90 -3.48 -3.05 12.22
C VAL A 90 -4.95 -2.78 12.53
N VAL A 91 -5.53 -1.80 11.85
CA VAL A 91 -6.97 -1.47 11.97
C VAL A 91 -7.74 -2.24 10.90
N PRO A 92 -8.78 -3.03 11.25
CA PRO A 92 -9.66 -3.67 10.26
C PRO A 92 -10.27 -2.64 9.30
N GLY A 93 -10.32 -2.97 8.02
CA GLY A 93 -10.83 -2.06 7.00
C GLY A 93 -9.85 -0.97 6.56
N SER A 94 -8.60 -0.97 7.05
CA SER A 94 -7.58 0.00 6.67
C SER A 94 -6.88 -0.36 5.36
N ALA A 95 -6.50 0.68 4.61
CA ALA A 95 -5.64 0.57 3.43
C ALA A 95 -4.26 1.16 3.76
N ILE A 96 -3.23 0.30 3.75
CA ILE A 96 -1.87 0.61 4.18
C ILE A 96 -0.92 0.45 2.99
N LEU A 97 -0.14 1.47 2.68
CA LEU A 97 0.91 1.41 1.67
C LEU A 97 2.27 1.22 2.34
N ILE A 98 2.98 0.17 1.95
CA ILE A 98 4.39 -0.05 2.32
C ILE A 98 5.25 0.28 1.11
N GLY A 99 5.88 1.45 1.15
CA GLY A 99 6.80 1.92 0.13
C GLY A 99 8.25 1.60 0.46
N GLY A 100 9.13 1.67 -0.54
CA GLY A 100 10.57 1.52 -0.34
C GLY A 100 11.29 1.06 -1.60
N ASN A 101 12.61 1.19 -1.60
CA ASN A 101 13.47 0.76 -2.71
C ASN A 101 13.30 -0.73 -3.01
N PRO A 102 13.51 -1.17 -4.26
CA PRO A 102 13.70 -2.59 -4.56
C PRO A 102 14.79 -3.18 -3.67
N GLY A 103 14.57 -4.39 -3.13
CA GLY A 103 15.52 -5.03 -2.22
C GLY A 103 15.49 -4.53 -0.76
N ALA A 104 14.69 -3.52 -0.40
CA ALA A 104 14.57 -3.06 0.98
C ALA A 104 13.98 -4.12 1.94
N GLY A 105 13.27 -5.12 1.43
CA GLY A 105 12.69 -6.21 2.23
C GLY A 105 11.18 -6.10 2.48
N LYS A 106 10.47 -5.27 1.71
CA LYS A 106 9.00 -5.08 1.84
C LYS A 106 8.22 -6.39 1.77
N SER A 107 8.41 -7.15 0.68
CA SER A 107 7.76 -8.46 0.48
C SER A 107 8.18 -9.49 1.51
N THR A 108 9.42 -9.42 2.01
CA THR A 108 9.91 -10.30 3.10
C THR A 108 9.18 -9.99 4.41
N LEU A 109 9.12 -8.71 4.79
CA LEU A 109 8.42 -8.27 6.01
C LEU A 109 6.95 -8.70 5.97
N LEU A 110 6.26 -8.42 4.85
CA LEU A 110 4.84 -8.76 4.73
C LEU A 110 4.59 -10.26 4.63
N LEU A 111 5.46 -11.03 3.99
CA LEU A 111 5.35 -12.50 3.97
C LEU A 111 5.47 -13.09 5.38
N GLN A 112 6.46 -12.63 6.17
CA GLN A 112 6.61 -13.04 7.56
C GLN A 112 5.38 -12.66 8.40
N THR A 113 4.87 -11.44 8.25
CA THR A 113 3.65 -10.95 8.89
C THR A 113 2.46 -11.86 8.55
N MET A 114 2.25 -12.13 7.26
CA MET A 114 1.10 -12.92 6.79
C MET A 114 1.17 -14.39 7.22
N CYS A 115 2.34 -15.01 7.16
CA CYS A 115 2.53 -16.38 7.66
C CYS A 115 2.23 -16.47 9.17
N GLY A 116 2.72 -15.51 9.96
CA GLY A 116 2.45 -15.48 11.40
C GLY A 116 0.98 -15.23 11.74
N LEU A 117 0.30 -14.36 10.97
CA LEU A 117 -1.13 -14.08 11.16
C LEU A 117 -2.01 -15.22 10.67
N ALA A 118 -1.61 -15.97 9.65
CA ALA A 118 -2.38 -17.10 9.11
C ALA A 118 -2.67 -18.19 10.15
N GLU A 119 -1.87 -18.25 11.23
CA GLU A 119 -2.13 -19.16 12.35
C GLU A 119 -3.38 -18.83 13.15
N ARG A 120 -3.85 -17.56 13.09
CA ARG A 120 -4.93 -17.03 13.94
C ARG A 120 -6.12 -16.48 13.18
N MET A 121 -5.93 -16.10 11.92
CA MET A 121 -6.97 -15.45 11.12
C MET A 121 -6.86 -15.83 9.65
N LYS A 122 -7.92 -15.61 8.88
CA LYS A 122 -7.92 -15.82 7.44
C LYS A 122 -7.07 -14.72 6.76
N THR A 123 -6.06 -15.15 6.04
CA THR A 123 -5.12 -14.27 5.33
C THR A 123 -5.10 -14.60 3.84
N LEU A 124 -4.90 -13.59 3.00
CA LEU A 124 -4.74 -13.75 1.55
C LEU A 124 -3.55 -12.93 1.07
N TYR A 125 -2.57 -13.58 0.45
CA TYR A 125 -1.42 -12.92 -0.17
C TYR A 125 -1.57 -12.97 -1.69
N VAL A 126 -1.72 -11.81 -2.31
CA VAL A 126 -1.84 -11.66 -3.76
C VAL A 126 -0.50 -11.22 -4.33
N THR A 127 0.06 -12.01 -5.24
CA THR A 127 1.28 -11.69 -5.96
C THR A 127 1.00 -11.45 -7.43
N GLY A 128 1.52 -10.36 -7.97
CA GLY A 128 1.47 -10.05 -9.40
C GLY A 128 2.85 -9.97 -10.07
N GLU A 129 3.92 -9.92 -9.26
CA GLU A 129 5.30 -9.84 -9.78
C GLU A 129 6.02 -11.17 -9.72
N GLU A 130 5.82 -11.93 -8.66
CA GLU A 130 6.49 -13.21 -8.45
C GLU A 130 5.51 -14.37 -8.62
N SER A 131 5.99 -15.50 -9.15
CA SER A 131 5.20 -16.71 -9.18
C SER A 131 4.96 -17.27 -7.77
N LEU A 132 3.87 -18.03 -7.60
CA LEU A 132 3.58 -18.71 -6.33
C LEU A 132 4.75 -19.56 -5.84
N GLN A 133 5.47 -20.21 -6.77
CA GLN A 133 6.64 -21.01 -6.46
C GLN A 133 7.80 -20.18 -5.89
N GLN A 134 8.07 -18.99 -6.45
CA GLN A 134 9.12 -18.09 -5.95
C GLN A 134 8.81 -17.62 -4.53
N VAL A 135 7.56 -17.25 -4.27
CA VAL A 135 7.14 -16.86 -2.91
C VAL A 135 7.23 -18.03 -1.94
N ALA A 136 6.81 -19.25 -2.35
CA ALA A 136 6.92 -20.45 -1.53
C ALA A 136 8.40 -20.82 -1.22
N MET A 137 9.30 -20.73 -2.21
CA MET A 137 10.72 -20.93 -1.99
C MET A 137 11.31 -19.94 -0.98
N ARG A 138 10.87 -18.67 -1.05
CA ARG A 138 11.27 -17.64 -0.08
C ARG A 138 10.76 -17.98 1.31
N ALA A 139 9.48 -18.34 1.46
CA ALA A 139 8.89 -18.73 2.74
C ALA A 139 9.64 -19.92 3.37
N ASN A 140 9.94 -20.95 2.58
CA ASN A 140 10.71 -22.12 3.03
C ASN A 140 12.12 -21.75 3.48
N ARG A 141 12.83 -20.91 2.69
CA ARG A 141 14.18 -20.43 3.05
C ARG A 141 14.18 -19.68 4.38
N LEU A 142 13.12 -18.93 4.66
CA LEU A 142 12.93 -18.17 5.89
C LEU A 142 12.42 -19.02 7.06
N GLY A 143 12.09 -20.29 6.83
CA GLY A 143 11.53 -21.19 7.84
C GLY A 143 10.15 -20.76 8.36
N LEU A 144 9.32 -20.16 7.49
CA LEU A 144 8.01 -19.67 7.88
C LEU A 144 6.94 -20.77 7.90
N PRO A 145 5.94 -20.69 8.76
CA PRO A 145 4.78 -21.57 8.70
C PRO A 145 3.97 -21.26 7.43
N THR A 146 3.83 -22.23 6.54
CA THR A 146 3.22 -22.03 5.20
C THR A 146 1.84 -22.64 5.06
N ASP A 147 1.42 -23.51 5.99
CA ASP A 147 0.29 -24.40 5.82
C ASP A 147 -1.08 -23.68 5.72
N LYS A 148 -1.19 -22.48 6.31
CA LYS A 148 -2.46 -21.76 6.43
C LYS A 148 -2.53 -20.49 5.59
N LEU A 149 -1.39 -19.98 5.09
CA LEU A 149 -1.37 -18.79 4.25
C LEU A 149 -1.97 -19.10 2.88
N ARG A 150 -3.05 -18.41 2.53
CA ARG A 150 -3.66 -18.52 1.20
C ARG A 150 -2.97 -17.58 0.24
N MET A 151 -2.64 -18.11 -0.94
CA MET A 151 -1.91 -17.41 -1.99
C MET A 151 -2.75 -17.30 -3.26
N LEU A 152 -2.65 -16.15 -3.93
CA LEU A 152 -3.30 -15.89 -5.21
C LEU A 152 -2.30 -15.23 -6.15
N SER A 153 -2.19 -15.73 -7.40
CA SER A 153 -1.48 -15.05 -8.49
C SER A 153 -2.51 -14.43 -9.41
N GLU A 154 -2.70 -13.11 -9.30
CA GLU A 154 -3.67 -12.34 -10.07
C GLU A 154 -3.25 -10.86 -10.12
N THR A 155 -3.61 -10.18 -11.22
CA THR A 155 -3.33 -8.75 -11.43
C THR A 155 -4.58 -7.92 -11.69
N SER A 156 -5.72 -8.55 -12.04
CA SER A 156 -7.00 -7.85 -12.16
C SER A 156 -7.59 -7.57 -10.79
N VAL A 157 -7.76 -6.30 -10.46
CA VAL A 157 -8.31 -5.87 -9.16
C VAL A 157 -9.75 -6.36 -8.97
N GLU A 158 -10.54 -6.41 -10.04
CA GLU A 158 -11.91 -6.91 -10.01
C GLU A 158 -11.96 -8.40 -9.63
N GLN A 159 -11.07 -9.21 -10.23
CA GLN A 159 -10.97 -10.64 -9.91
C GLN A 159 -10.46 -10.86 -8.49
N ILE A 160 -9.46 -10.08 -8.06
CA ILE A 160 -8.96 -10.11 -6.67
C ILE A 160 -10.10 -9.84 -5.69
N CYS A 161 -10.90 -8.79 -5.91
CA CYS A 161 -12.03 -8.45 -5.05
C CYS A 161 -13.11 -9.56 -5.05
N LEU A 162 -13.39 -10.16 -6.20
CA LEU A 162 -14.36 -11.26 -6.32
C LEU A 162 -13.91 -12.50 -5.52
N ILE A 163 -12.65 -12.90 -5.68
CA ILE A 163 -12.06 -14.02 -4.94
C ILE A 163 -12.01 -13.71 -3.43
N ALA A 164 -11.62 -12.48 -3.07
CA ALA A 164 -11.60 -12.06 -1.67
C ALA A 164 -13.00 -12.07 -1.03
N GLN A 165 -14.07 -11.80 -1.77
CA GLN A 165 -15.45 -11.95 -1.28
C GLN A 165 -15.80 -13.42 -0.96
N GLN A 166 -15.28 -14.37 -1.74
CA GLN A 166 -15.49 -15.81 -1.51
C GLN A 166 -14.65 -16.32 -0.33
N GLU A 167 -13.38 -15.94 -0.27
CA GLU A 167 -12.42 -16.37 0.75
C GLU A 167 -12.63 -15.70 2.10
N GLN A 168 -13.20 -14.48 2.12
CA GLN A 168 -13.43 -13.65 3.31
C GLN A 168 -12.19 -13.48 4.20
N PRO A 169 -11.05 -12.99 3.65
CA PRO A 169 -9.88 -12.72 4.45
C PRO A 169 -10.14 -11.56 5.41
N GLN A 170 -9.50 -11.58 6.57
CA GLN A 170 -9.48 -10.46 7.51
C GLN A 170 -8.33 -9.49 7.18
N ILE A 171 -7.29 -10.01 6.51
CA ILE A 171 -6.15 -9.23 6.04
C ILE A 171 -5.70 -9.75 4.67
N MET A 172 -5.30 -8.82 3.79
CA MET A 172 -4.82 -9.12 2.45
C MET A 172 -3.55 -8.31 2.15
N VAL A 173 -2.63 -8.91 1.40
CA VAL A 173 -1.45 -8.24 0.82
C VAL A 173 -1.59 -8.19 -0.69
N ILE A 174 -1.24 -7.06 -1.30
CA ILE A 174 -1.12 -6.85 -2.75
C ILE A 174 0.36 -6.55 -3.07
N ASP A 175 1.04 -7.47 -3.72
CA ASP A 175 2.48 -7.39 -4.02
C ASP A 175 2.74 -7.54 -5.54
N SER A 176 2.89 -6.41 -6.26
CA SER A 176 2.81 -5.01 -5.88
C SER A 176 1.65 -4.29 -6.57
N ILE A 177 1.29 -3.12 -6.03
CA ILE A 177 0.22 -2.28 -6.61
C ILE A 177 0.54 -1.80 -8.03
N GLN A 178 1.82 -1.72 -8.41
CA GLN A 178 2.25 -1.25 -9.72
C GLN A 178 1.85 -2.18 -10.88
N VAL A 179 1.76 -3.47 -10.63
CA VAL A 179 1.39 -4.45 -11.66
C VAL A 179 -0.12 -4.71 -11.72
N MET A 180 -0.87 -4.17 -10.77
CA MET A 180 -2.32 -4.31 -10.75
C MET A 180 -2.97 -3.46 -11.83
N HIS A 181 -4.09 -3.94 -12.36
CA HIS A 181 -4.86 -3.22 -13.36
C HIS A 181 -6.36 -3.30 -13.07
N VAL A 182 -7.04 -2.24 -13.53
CA VAL A 182 -8.50 -2.11 -13.52
C VAL A 182 -8.95 -2.08 -14.97
N ALA A 183 -9.88 -2.94 -15.36
CA ALA A 183 -10.31 -3.16 -16.75
C ALA A 183 -10.85 -1.89 -17.42
N ASP A 184 -11.51 -1.03 -16.65
CA ASP A 184 -12.12 0.21 -17.14
C ASP A 184 -11.10 1.34 -17.42
N VAL A 185 -9.84 1.18 -17.04
CA VAL A 185 -8.79 2.18 -17.24
C VAL A 185 -7.94 1.81 -18.44
N GLN A 186 -7.97 2.63 -19.49
CA GLN A 186 -7.33 2.33 -20.78
C GLN A 186 -5.82 2.57 -20.82
N SER A 187 -5.16 2.75 -19.69
CA SER A 187 -3.70 2.93 -19.61
C SER A 187 -3.01 1.62 -19.21
N SER A 188 -1.73 1.50 -19.57
CA SER A 188 -0.94 0.30 -19.23
C SER A 188 -0.79 0.11 -17.72
N PRO A 189 -0.67 -1.13 -17.23
CA PRO A 189 -0.26 -1.42 -15.86
C PRO A 189 1.01 -0.65 -15.50
N GLY A 190 1.11 -0.17 -14.26
CA GLY A 190 2.22 0.66 -13.79
C GLY A 190 2.09 2.16 -14.08
N SER A 191 1.15 2.57 -14.95
CA SER A 191 0.85 3.99 -15.14
C SER A 191 0.22 4.60 -13.88
N VAL A 192 0.41 5.90 -13.67
CA VAL A 192 -0.14 6.62 -12.51
C VAL A 192 -1.66 6.46 -12.40
N SER A 193 -2.37 6.49 -13.52
CA SER A 193 -3.83 6.33 -13.55
C SER A 193 -4.25 4.92 -13.14
N GLN A 194 -3.60 3.87 -13.63
CA GLN A 194 -3.88 2.49 -13.21
C GLN A 194 -3.61 2.27 -11.73
N VAL A 195 -2.44 2.69 -11.25
CA VAL A 195 -2.06 2.55 -9.84
C VAL A 195 -3.03 3.28 -8.92
N ARG A 196 -3.46 4.49 -9.31
CA ARG A 196 -4.45 5.26 -8.55
C ARG A 196 -5.80 4.57 -8.48
N GLU A 197 -6.34 4.13 -9.62
CA GLU A 197 -7.66 3.48 -9.66
C GLU A 197 -7.64 2.11 -8.97
N ALA A 198 -6.57 1.34 -9.14
CA ALA A 198 -6.37 0.08 -8.43
C ALA A 198 -6.36 0.27 -6.90
N ALA A 199 -5.57 1.23 -6.41
CA ALA A 199 -5.52 1.55 -4.99
C ALA A 199 -6.86 2.10 -4.47
N ALA A 200 -7.56 2.92 -5.26
CA ALA A 200 -8.87 3.45 -4.91
C ALA A 200 -9.92 2.35 -4.76
N LEU A 201 -9.94 1.39 -5.69
CA LEU A 201 -10.88 0.27 -5.67
C LEU A 201 -10.59 -0.67 -4.50
N LEU A 202 -9.32 -1.02 -4.27
CA LEU A 202 -8.90 -1.82 -3.12
C LEU A 202 -9.22 -1.14 -1.78
N THR A 203 -9.03 0.19 -1.69
CA THR A 203 -9.37 0.94 -0.47
C THR A 203 -10.87 0.95 -0.19
N ARG A 204 -11.71 1.10 -1.21
CA ARG A 204 -13.17 0.97 -1.06
C ARG A 204 -13.55 -0.44 -0.59
N TYR A 205 -12.97 -1.46 -1.22
CA TYR A 205 -13.18 -2.85 -0.84
C TYR A 205 -12.79 -3.10 0.63
N ALA A 206 -11.62 -2.62 1.05
CA ALA A 206 -11.15 -2.71 2.43
C ALA A 206 -12.18 -2.20 3.43
N LYS A 207 -12.68 -0.99 3.20
CA LYS A 207 -13.65 -0.32 4.10
C LYS A 207 -15.03 -0.97 4.11
N GLN A 208 -15.51 -1.39 2.95
CA GLN A 208 -16.83 -2.03 2.82
C GLN A 208 -16.88 -3.42 3.45
N ASN A 209 -15.77 -4.16 3.42
CA ASN A 209 -15.70 -5.53 3.89
C ASN A 209 -14.91 -5.69 5.20
N HIS A 210 -14.46 -4.60 5.81
CA HIS A 210 -13.62 -4.59 7.03
C HIS A 210 -12.32 -5.41 6.89
N VAL A 211 -11.77 -5.51 5.68
CA VAL A 211 -10.52 -6.21 5.38
C VAL A 211 -9.36 -5.22 5.48
N ALA A 212 -8.33 -5.52 6.28
CA ALA A 212 -7.10 -4.74 6.26
C ALA A 212 -6.29 -5.10 5.01
N ILE A 213 -5.88 -4.10 4.22
CA ILE A 213 -5.13 -4.33 2.98
C ILE A 213 -3.77 -3.64 3.05
N PHE A 214 -2.70 -4.43 2.96
CA PHE A 214 -1.36 -3.95 2.71
C PHE A 214 -1.08 -3.93 1.20
N MET A 215 -0.68 -2.78 0.69
CA MET A 215 -0.22 -2.62 -0.69
C MET A 215 1.29 -2.38 -0.70
N VAL A 216 2.03 -3.18 -1.44
CA VAL A 216 3.46 -2.97 -1.67
C VAL A 216 3.63 -1.98 -2.81
N GLY A 217 4.48 -0.96 -2.60
CA GLY A 217 4.83 0.03 -3.61
C GLY A 217 6.34 0.24 -3.73
N HIS A 218 6.82 0.53 -4.93
CA HIS A 218 8.21 0.93 -5.16
C HIS A 218 8.34 2.45 -5.15
N VAL A 219 9.45 2.96 -4.63
CA VAL A 219 9.79 4.39 -4.72
C VAL A 219 10.56 4.66 -6.01
N THR A 220 10.44 5.88 -6.53
CA THR A 220 11.29 6.37 -7.63
C THR A 220 12.72 6.62 -7.15
N LYS A 221 13.67 6.77 -8.10
CA LYS A 221 15.07 7.07 -7.79
C LYS A 221 15.26 8.34 -6.94
N ASP A 222 14.32 9.27 -6.98
CA ASP A 222 14.32 10.50 -6.18
C ASP A 222 13.81 10.31 -4.74
N GLY A 223 13.63 9.05 -4.30
CA GLY A 223 13.10 8.75 -2.96
C GLY A 223 11.62 9.10 -2.78
N SER A 224 10.99 9.68 -3.79
CA SER A 224 9.55 9.85 -3.82
C SER A 224 8.92 8.53 -4.21
N LEU A 225 7.91 8.09 -3.48
CA LEU A 225 7.13 6.93 -3.89
C LEU A 225 6.63 7.16 -5.33
N ALA A 226 6.90 6.28 -6.31
CA ALA A 226 6.31 6.36 -7.65
C ALA A 226 4.80 6.25 -7.52
N GLY A 227 4.16 7.42 -7.49
CA GLY A 227 2.73 7.53 -7.26
C GLY A 227 2.22 7.78 -5.83
N PRO A 228 3.04 8.06 -4.74
CA PRO A 228 2.46 8.18 -3.40
C PRO A 228 1.68 9.44 -3.16
N LYS A 229 2.13 10.58 -3.68
CA LYS A 229 1.32 11.79 -3.61
C LYS A 229 -0.07 11.57 -4.20
N VAL A 230 -0.16 10.74 -5.24
CA VAL A 230 -1.41 10.35 -5.88
C VAL A 230 -2.20 9.37 -5.00
N LEU A 231 -1.52 8.46 -4.29
CA LEU A 231 -2.15 7.47 -3.40
C LEU A 231 -2.46 8.02 -2.01
N GLU A 232 -1.75 9.04 -1.53
CA GLU A 232 -1.95 9.63 -0.21
C GLU A 232 -3.41 10.03 0.07
N HIS A 233 -4.15 10.42 -0.95
CA HIS A 233 -5.55 10.82 -0.77
C HIS A 233 -6.50 9.64 -0.56
N CYS A 234 -6.19 8.46 -1.08
CA CYS A 234 -7.06 7.29 -1.01
C CYS A 234 -6.71 6.31 0.12
N ILE A 235 -5.44 6.20 0.52
CA ILE A 235 -4.98 5.30 1.57
C ILE A 235 -5.09 5.91 2.97
N ASP A 236 -5.11 5.08 4.00
CA ASP A 236 -5.23 5.51 5.40
C ASP A 236 -3.86 5.67 6.08
N CYS A 237 -2.91 4.80 5.74
CA CYS A 237 -1.56 4.81 6.27
C CYS A 237 -0.53 4.61 5.15
N SER A 238 0.57 5.36 5.21
CA SER A 238 1.71 5.23 4.30
C SER A 238 2.98 5.11 5.12
N VAL A 239 3.71 4.04 4.87
CA VAL A 239 4.94 3.69 5.58
C VAL A 239 6.06 3.48 4.58
N LEU A 240 7.21 4.05 4.82
CA LEU A 240 8.42 3.87 4.02
C LEU A 240 9.39 2.94 4.72
N LEU A 241 9.77 1.87 4.03
CA LEU A 241 10.86 0.98 4.43
C LEU A 241 12.13 1.40 3.69
N ASP A 242 13.09 1.89 4.44
CA ASP A 242 14.38 2.35 3.92
C ASP A 242 15.55 1.57 4.51
N GLY A 243 16.63 1.49 3.77
CA GLY A 243 17.89 0.89 4.20
C GLY A 243 18.90 0.90 3.06
N GLY A 244 20.08 1.45 3.32
CA GLY A 244 21.19 1.46 2.36
C GLY A 244 21.54 0.04 1.88
N HIS A 245 22.04 -0.06 0.65
CA HIS A 245 22.43 -1.36 0.06
C HIS A 245 23.44 -2.12 0.93
N ASP A 246 24.30 -1.40 1.63
CA ASP A 246 25.37 -1.97 2.48
C ASP A 246 24.97 -2.05 3.96
N SER A 247 23.79 -1.55 4.34
CA SER A 247 23.33 -1.61 5.73
C SER A 247 22.50 -2.86 5.97
N ARG A 248 22.85 -3.59 7.05
CA ARG A 248 22.02 -4.69 7.56
C ARG A 248 20.76 -4.20 8.27
N PHE A 249 20.70 -2.91 8.64
CA PHE A 249 19.53 -2.33 9.28
C PHE A 249 18.56 -1.73 8.28
N ARG A 250 17.30 -1.78 8.64
CA ARG A 250 16.18 -1.20 7.90
C ARG A 250 15.38 -0.32 8.84
N THR A 251 15.03 0.86 8.39
CA THR A 251 14.14 1.77 9.12
C THR A 251 12.76 1.77 8.46
N LEU A 252 11.75 1.72 9.27
CA LEU A 252 10.36 1.80 8.86
C LEU A 252 9.79 3.10 9.43
N ARG A 253 9.35 4.02 8.56
CA ARG A 253 8.87 5.35 8.96
C ARG A 253 7.47 5.60 8.44
N SER A 254 6.57 6.06 9.32
CA SER A 254 5.23 6.50 8.95
C SER A 254 5.26 7.90 8.35
N HIS A 255 4.75 8.08 7.15
CA HIS A 255 4.57 9.37 6.48
C HIS A 255 3.15 9.91 6.58
N LYS A 256 2.18 9.01 6.57
CA LYS A 256 0.77 9.30 6.77
C LYS A 256 0.16 8.23 7.67
N ASN A 257 -0.61 8.66 8.66
CA ASN A 257 -1.35 7.73 9.51
C ASN A 257 -2.63 8.38 10.01
N ARG A 258 -3.80 7.87 9.59
CA ARG A 258 -5.11 8.32 10.08
C ARG A 258 -5.46 7.74 11.45
N PHE A 259 -4.69 6.75 11.91
CA PHE A 259 -4.99 5.98 13.12
C PHE A 259 -4.01 6.25 14.26
N GLY A 260 -3.00 7.08 14.04
CA GLY A 260 -1.98 7.37 15.05
C GLY A 260 -1.02 8.47 14.62
N ALA A 261 0.06 8.62 15.38
CA ALA A 261 1.09 9.60 15.11
C ALA A 261 1.80 9.32 13.78
N VAL A 262 2.24 10.37 13.11
CA VAL A 262 3.16 10.31 11.97
C VAL A 262 4.61 10.44 12.47
N ASN A 263 5.56 10.09 11.61
CA ASN A 263 7.01 10.11 11.90
C ASN A 263 7.47 9.09 12.98
N GLU A 264 6.61 8.13 13.34
CA GLU A 264 7.05 7.00 14.16
C GLU A 264 8.10 6.17 13.42
N LEU A 265 9.11 5.73 14.16
CA LEU A 265 10.25 4.98 13.66
C LEU A 265 10.25 3.56 14.19
N GLY A 266 10.21 2.58 13.28
CA GLY A 266 10.50 1.18 13.54
C GLY A 266 11.87 0.79 13.00
N VAL A 267 12.57 -0.10 13.69
CA VAL A 267 13.92 -0.53 13.28
C VAL A 267 13.99 -2.04 13.19
N PHE A 268 14.47 -2.52 12.04
CA PHE A 268 14.67 -3.93 11.76
C PHE A 268 16.11 -4.20 11.36
N ALA A 269 16.55 -5.44 11.54
CA ALA A 269 17.77 -5.97 10.96
C ALA A 269 17.42 -7.01 9.90
N MET A 270 18.02 -6.91 8.73
CA MET A 270 17.95 -7.95 7.70
C MET A 270 18.92 -9.06 8.06
N THR A 271 18.42 -10.29 8.15
CA THR A 271 19.20 -11.49 8.44
C THR A 271 18.92 -12.56 7.41
N GLU A 272 19.66 -13.65 7.44
CA GLU A 272 19.39 -14.83 6.59
C GLU A 272 17.99 -15.43 6.84
N GLN A 273 17.46 -15.25 8.06
CA GLN A 273 16.13 -15.68 8.48
C GLN A 273 15.05 -14.59 8.26
N GLY A 274 15.38 -13.54 7.48
CA GLY A 274 14.46 -12.45 7.17
C GLY A 274 14.62 -11.23 8.07
N MET A 275 13.55 -10.48 8.22
CA MET A 275 13.50 -9.26 9.03
C MET A 275 13.35 -9.62 10.50
N ARG A 276 14.21 -9.05 11.35
CA ARG A 276 14.13 -9.15 12.81
C ARG A 276 14.05 -7.77 13.43
N GLU A 277 13.22 -7.62 14.44
CA GLU A 277 13.10 -6.38 15.18
C GLU A 277 14.38 -6.07 15.98
N VAL A 278 14.76 -4.80 16.00
CA VAL A 278 15.84 -4.30 16.83
C VAL A 278 15.25 -3.74 18.12
N SER A 279 15.38 -4.49 19.21
CA SER A 279 14.81 -4.10 20.52
C SER A 279 15.43 -2.85 21.11
N ASN A 280 16.72 -2.61 20.86
CA ASN A 280 17.44 -1.41 21.28
C ASN A 280 18.11 -0.71 20.09
N PRO A 281 17.41 0.16 19.34
CA PRO A 281 17.98 0.88 18.23
C PRO A 281 19.11 1.84 18.62
N SER A 282 19.11 2.38 19.84
CA SER A 282 20.19 3.25 20.31
C SER A 282 21.56 2.56 20.25
N ALA A 283 21.60 1.24 20.43
CA ALA A 283 22.84 0.46 20.32
C ALA A 283 23.47 0.48 18.91
N ILE A 284 22.75 0.92 17.89
CA ILE A 284 23.26 1.10 16.52
C ILE A 284 24.09 2.38 16.41
N PHE A 285 23.73 3.41 17.19
CA PHE A 285 24.27 4.77 17.12
C PHE A 285 25.28 5.07 18.21
N LEU A 286 25.58 4.10 19.07
CA LEU A 286 26.56 4.22 20.13
C LEU A 286 27.82 3.39 19.78
N SER A 287 29.00 4.00 19.93
CA SER A 287 30.25 3.28 19.77
C SER A 287 30.40 2.23 20.87
N ARG A 288 30.76 1.01 20.50
CA ARG A 288 31.03 -0.08 21.47
C ARG A 288 32.45 -0.10 21.98
N GLY A 289 33.22 0.94 21.67
CA GLY A 289 34.62 1.06 22.16
C GLY A 289 34.66 1.23 23.66
N GLN A 290 35.59 0.51 24.34
CA GLN A 290 35.83 0.69 25.77
C GLN A 290 36.60 1.98 26.11
N GLU A 291 37.15 2.66 25.11
CA GLU A 291 37.88 3.90 25.26
C GLU A 291 37.00 5.10 24.94
N GLN A 292 36.78 5.95 25.95
CA GLN A 292 36.15 7.25 25.74
C GLN A 292 37.09 8.13 24.93
N ALA A 293 36.79 8.36 23.65
CA ALA A 293 37.56 9.30 22.84
C ALA A 293 37.26 10.74 23.31
N PRO A 294 38.26 11.58 23.53
CA PRO A 294 38.06 13.00 23.82
C PRO A 294 37.27 13.66 22.67
N GLY A 295 36.20 14.38 23.01
CA GLY A 295 35.33 15.04 22.02
C GLY A 295 34.08 14.26 21.66
N SER A 296 33.86 13.05 22.20
CA SER A 296 32.62 12.30 22.01
C SER A 296 31.59 12.67 23.09
N ILE A 297 30.35 12.89 22.68
CA ILE A 297 29.22 13.16 23.55
C ILE A 297 27.99 12.30 23.12
N VAL A 298 27.31 11.75 24.12
CA VAL A 298 26.04 11.06 23.90
C VAL A 298 24.89 12.02 24.15
N MET A 299 24.00 12.15 23.17
CA MET A 299 22.79 12.97 23.31
C MET A 299 21.55 12.16 23.03
N VAL A 300 20.41 12.64 23.54
CA VAL A 300 19.09 12.08 23.26
C VAL A 300 18.45 12.86 22.11
N ILE A 301 18.03 12.17 21.06
CA ILE A 301 17.16 12.71 20.02
C ILE A 301 15.80 12.02 20.05
N TRP A 302 14.76 12.73 19.66
CA TRP A 302 13.42 12.16 19.55
C TRP A 302 13.06 11.90 18.09
N GLU A 303 12.66 10.66 17.81
CA GLU A 303 12.11 10.25 16.53
C GLU A 303 10.66 9.78 16.74
N GLY A 304 9.71 10.66 16.39
CA GLY A 304 8.30 10.47 16.77
C GLY A 304 8.15 10.47 18.29
N THR A 305 7.65 9.39 18.86
CA THR A 305 7.55 9.18 20.33
C THR A 305 8.73 8.41 20.91
N ARG A 306 9.76 8.09 20.10
CA ARG A 306 10.89 7.25 20.51
C ARG A 306 12.13 8.06 20.84
N PRO A 307 12.65 8.01 22.08
CA PRO A 307 13.97 8.53 22.38
C PRO A 307 15.06 7.60 21.83
N LEU A 308 16.05 8.16 21.18
CA LEU A 308 17.24 7.47 20.69
C LEU A 308 18.48 8.12 21.27
N LEU A 309 19.43 7.31 21.73
CA LEU A 309 20.75 7.76 22.09
C LEU A 309 21.64 7.76 20.84
N VAL A 310 22.28 8.88 20.59
CA VAL A 310 23.20 9.06 19.46
C VAL A 310 24.50 9.60 19.98
N GLU A 311 25.62 9.01 19.59
CA GLU A 311 26.95 9.50 19.89
C GLU A 311 27.43 10.41 18.76
N LEU A 312 27.86 11.60 19.11
CA LEU A 312 28.47 12.57 18.21
C LEU A 312 29.94 12.70 18.55
N GLN A 313 30.78 12.79 17.53
CA GLN A 313 32.23 13.01 17.60
C GLN A 313 32.60 14.29 16.87
#